data_0f5d69d875179519aeb82f8dc7e8f850
#
_entry.id   0f5d69d875179519aeb82f8dc7e8f850
#
_cell.length_a   1.000
_cell.length_b   1.000
_cell.length_c   1.000
_cell.angle_alpha   90.00
_cell.angle_beta   90.00
_cell.angle_gamma   90.00
#
_symmetry.space_group_name_H-M   'P 1'
#
loop_
_entity.id
_entity.type
_entity.pdbx_description
1 polymer ?
#
loop_
_entity_poly.entity_id
_entity_poly.type
_entity_poly.pdbx_seq_one_letter_code
_entity_poly.pdbx_strand_id
1 'polypeptide(L)'
;MKDLTNEEKEQLLKTVGDGVLALSHDDIPYCIPFGFVYIEGIVYLSMFPKGRKWEIVQKNTRVCFTIFSWNEDHTEWSSVVVDGKILPVNDLKEIESVVKANMEKMGLDPTTYLEKRMTMYKKTMDNPSALKIFKIESSQIGGKKMKMLIGS
;
A
#
# COMPACT_ATOMS: atom_id res chain seq x y z
N MET A 1 0.44 0.43 25.77
CA MET A 1 0.60 0.09 24.34
C MET A 1 1.02 -1.36 24.21
N LYS A 2 0.34 -2.10 23.35
CA LYS A 2 0.59 -3.52 23.13
C LYS A 2 0.96 -3.78 21.66
N ASP A 3 1.71 -4.86 21.43
CA ASP A 3 1.99 -5.31 20.08
C ASP A 3 0.76 -6.00 19.49
N LEU A 4 0.53 -5.80 18.20
CA LEU A 4 -0.44 -6.58 17.44
C LEU A 4 0.10 -7.97 17.18
N THR A 5 -0.79 -8.97 17.21
CA THR A 5 -0.46 -10.30 16.71
C THR A 5 -0.33 -10.28 15.18
N ASN A 6 0.26 -11.32 14.59
CA ASN A 6 0.34 -11.42 13.13
C ASN A 6 -1.04 -11.42 12.48
N GLU A 7 -2.01 -12.09 13.09
CA GLU A 7 -3.39 -12.11 12.61
C GLU A 7 -4.04 -10.72 12.64
N GLU A 8 -3.82 -9.97 13.73
CA GLU A 8 -4.32 -8.61 13.86
C GLU A 8 -3.70 -7.66 12.82
N LYS A 9 -2.40 -7.79 12.56
CA LYS A 9 -1.73 -7.00 11.51
C LYS A 9 -2.32 -7.30 10.13
N GLU A 10 -2.50 -8.57 9.80
CA GLU A 10 -3.08 -8.98 8.52
C GLU A 10 -4.50 -8.47 8.35
N GLN A 11 -5.32 -8.59 9.39
CA GLN A 11 -6.69 -8.12 9.35
C GLN A 11 -6.75 -6.61 9.11
N LEU A 12 -5.88 -5.85 9.76
CA LEU A 12 -5.82 -4.40 9.58
C LEU A 12 -5.39 -4.04 8.15
N LEU A 13 -4.35 -4.69 7.64
CA LEU A 13 -3.88 -4.48 6.26
C LEU A 13 -4.93 -4.83 5.21
N LYS A 14 -5.79 -5.80 5.49
CA LYS A 14 -6.87 -6.20 4.57
C LYS A 14 -8.07 -5.24 4.61
N THR A 15 -8.32 -4.57 5.72
CA THR A 15 -9.54 -3.77 5.92
C THR A 15 -9.33 -2.27 5.78
N VAL A 16 -8.15 -1.76 6.13
CA VAL A 16 -7.83 -0.33 5.96
C VAL A 16 -7.38 -0.12 4.50
N GLY A 17 -8.04 0.78 3.81
CA GLY A 17 -7.81 0.99 2.38
C GLY A 17 -6.78 2.05 2.02
N ASP A 18 -6.36 2.86 2.98
CA ASP A 18 -5.47 4.00 2.76
C ASP A 18 -4.36 4.02 3.80
N GLY A 19 -3.20 4.49 3.40
CA GLY A 19 -2.06 4.63 4.28
C GLY A 19 -1.17 5.78 3.87
N VAL A 20 0.00 5.86 4.48
CA VAL A 20 0.99 6.90 4.20
C VAL A 20 2.31 6.24 3.85
N LEU A 21 2.84 6.59 2.69
CA LEU A 21 4.17 6.17 2.24
C LEU A 21 5.19 7.20 2.69
N ALA A 22 6.19 6.75 3.44
CA ALA A 22 7.31 7.56 3.88
C ALA A 22 8.55 7.25 3.05
N LEU A 23 9.16 8.29 2.54
CA LEU A 23 10.33 8.26 1.66
C LEU A 23 11.42 9.16 2.23
N SER A 24 12.64 8.98 1.80
CA SER A 24 13.73 9.90 2.15
C SER A 24 14.81 9.91 1.09
N HIS A 25 15.49 11.05 0.96
CA HIS A 25 16.69 11.20 0.15
C HIS A 25 17.51 12.34 0.73
N ASP A 26 18.83 12.13 0.88
CA ASP A 26 19.74 13.11 1.48
C ASP A 26 19.26 13.61 2.85
N ASP A 27 18.80 12.69 3.70
CA ASP A 27 18.27 12.97 5.03
C ASP A 27 17.02 13.86 5.06
N ILE A 28 16.38 14.09 3.93
CA ILE A 28 15.13 14.85 3.84
C ILE A 28 13.97 13.86 3.77
N PRO A 29 13.12 13.80 4.79
CA PRO A 29 11.96 12.92 4.79
C PRO A 29 10.82 13.52 3.95
N TYR A 30 10.00 12.63 3.40
CA TYR A 30 8.82 12.99 2.64
C TYR A 30 7.72 11.96 2.86
N CYS A 31 6.51 12.39 3.15
CA CYS A 31 5.37 11.52 3.36
C CYS A 31 4.24 11.89 2.40
N ILE A 32 3.57 10.88 1.87
CA ILE A 32 2.44 11.09 0.97
C ILE A 32 1.38 9.99 1.18
N PRO A 33 0.08 10.36 1.25
CA PRO A 33 -0.98 9.36 1.37
C PRO A 33 -1.16 8.57 0.07
N PHE A 34 -1.47 7.29 0.22
CA PHE A 34 -1.74 6.37 -0.88
C PHE A 34 -2.88 5.42 -0.51
N GLY A 35 -3.77 5.17 -1.47
CA GLY A 35 -4.58 3.96 -1.43
C GLY A 35 -3.69 2.76 -1.74
N PHE A 36 -4.05 1.58 -1.24
CA PHE A 36 -3.27 0.37 -1.45
C PHE A 36 -4.16 -0.86 -1.49
N VAL A 37 -3.63 -1.96 -1.98
CA VAL A 37 -4.22 -3.28 -1.81
C VAL A 37 -3.19 -4.21 -1.15
N TYR A 38 -3.68 -5.13 -0.34
CA TYR A 38 -2.86 -6.10 0.37
C TYR A 38 -3.23 -7.50 -0.11
N ILE A 39 -2.26 -8.19 -0.70
CA ILE A 39 -2.47 -9.51 -1.29
C ILE A 39 -1.34 -10.44 -0.84
N GLU A 40 -1.70 -11.54 -0.19
CA GLU A 40 -0.74 -12.58 0.21
C GLU A 40 0.53 -12.03 0.88
N GLY A 41 0.32 -11.14 1.84
CA GLY A 41 1.42 -10.57 2.64
C GLY A 41 2.13 -9.38 2.01
N ILE A 42 1.69 -8.90 0.85
CA ILE A 42 2.36 -7.84 0.10
C ILE A 42 1.47 -6.62 -0.05
N VAL A 43 2.01 -5.45 0.23
CA VAL A 43 1.37 -4.15 -0.02
C VAL A 43 1.70 -3.71 -1.44
N TYR A 44 0.68 -3.39 -2.21
CA TYR A 44 0.80 -2.89 -3.59
C TYR A 44 0.27 -1.48 -3.70
N LEU A 45 1.01 -0.64 -4.41
CA LEU A 45 0.69 0.76 -4.67
C LEU A 45 0.73 1.02 -6.17
N SER A 46 -0.03 2.03 -6.62
CA SER A 46 0.06 2.50 -8.00
C SER A 46 0.49 3.96 -8.01
N MET A 47 1.42 4.31 -8.87
CA MET A 47 1.83 5.71 -9.02
C MET A 47 2.21 6.04 -10.47
N PHE A 48 2.00 7.29 -10.83
CA PHE A 48 2.54 7.81 -12.07
C PHE A 48 4.03 8.11 -11.89
N PRO A 49 4.88 7.83 -12.90
CA PRO A 49 6.33 8.06 -12.81
C PRO A 49 6.66 9.54 -13.01
N LYS A 50 6.21 10.38 -12.10
CA LYS A 50 6.44 11.83 -12.12
C LYS A 50 6.31 12.44 -10.73
N GLY A 51 6.88 13.62 -10.56
CA GLY A 51 6.79 14.39 -9.35
C GLY A 51 7.80 13.99 -8.30
N ARG A 52 7.69 14.61 -7.13
CA ARG A 52 8.66 14.48 -6.05
C ARG A 52 8.82 13.04 -5.56
N LYS A 53 7.71 12.32 -5.38
CA LYS A 53 7.74 10.93 -4.93
C LYS A 53 8.55 10.03 -5.87
N TRP A 54 8.34 10.23 -7.18
CA TRP A 54 9.05 9.47 -8.20
C TRP A 54 10.55 9.75 -8.20
N GLU A 55 10.93 11.02 -8.11
CA GLU A 55 12.33 11.45 -8.04
C GLU A 55 13.05 10.83 -6.84
N ILE A 56 12.37 10.79 -5.68
CA ILE A 56 12.94 10.20 -4.48
C ILE A 56 13.12 8.69 -4.64
N VAL A 57 12.09 7.99 -5.11
CA VAL A 57 12.11 6.54 -5.29
C VAL A 57 13.21 6.10 -6.26
N GLN A 58 13.48 6.89 -7.30
CA GLN A 58 14.58 6.64 -8.24
C GLN A 58 15.96 6.64 -7.56
N LYS A 59 16.12 7.42 -6.52
CA LYS A 59 17.41 7.59 -5.82
C LYS A 59 17.51 6.73 -4.57
N ASN A 60 16.39 6.43 -3.92
CA ASN A 60 16.36 5.64 -2.70
C ASN A 60 15.07 4.80 -2.67
N THR A 61 15.22 3.49 -2.77
CA THR A 61 14.08 2.56 -2.76
C THR A 61 13.61 2.17 -1.36
N ARG A 62 14.34 2.54 -0.32
CA ARG A 62 13.95 2.26 1.05
C ARG A 62 12.75 3.10 1.43
N VAL A 63 11.72 2.44 1.93
CA VAL A 63 10.44 3.06 2.28
C VAL A 63 9.90 2.50 3.57
N CYS A 64 8.94 3.22 4.14
CA CYS A 64 8.10 2.68 5.17
C CYS A 64 6.66 3.10 4.84
N PHE A 65 5.73 2.19 5.07
CA PHE A 65 4.31 2.41 4.80
C PHE A 65 3.52 2.17 6.08
N THR A 66 2.69 3.13 6.47
CA THR A 66 1.91 3.00 7.69
C THR A 66 0.42 3.13 7.43
N ILE A 67 -0.34 2.34 8.18
CA ILE A 67 -1.79 2.44 8.27
C ILE A 67 -2.20 2.66 9.71
N PHE A 68 -3.35 3.28 9.91
CA PHE A 68 -3.83 3.67 11.23
C PHE A 68 -5.36 3.58 11.25
N SER A 69 -5.90 3.04 12.33
CA SER A 69 -7.35 2.88 12.46
C SER A 69 -7.80 3.01 13.90
N TRP A 70 -8.91 3.68 14.10
CA TRP A 70 -9.66 3.68 15.36
C TRP A 70 -10.76 2.62 15.31
N ASN A 71 -11.12 2.07 16.47
CA ASN A 71 -12.36 1.30 16.60
C ASN A 71 -13.57 2.26 16.58
N GLU A 72 -14.80 1.70 16.53
CA GLU A 72 -16.01 2.51 16.36
C GLU A 72 -16.19 3.62 17.39
N ASP A 73 -15.94 3.33 18.67
CA ASP A 73 -16.14 4.30 19.76
C ASP A 73 -14.92 5.16 20.05
N HIS A 74 -13.87 5.04 19.25
CA HIS A 74 -12.60 5.78 19.42
C HIS A 74 -11.92 5.57 20.78
N THR A 75 -12.12 4.39 21.38
CA THR A 75 -11.46 4.03 22.63
C THR A 75 -10.14 3.29 22.43
N GLU A 76 -9.93 2.72 21.26
CA GLU A 76 -8.72 2.00 20.91
C GLU A 76 -8.28 2.32 19.49
N TRP A 77 -6.98 2.56 19.30
CA TRP A 77 -6.42 2.67 17.96
C TRP A 77 -5.39 1.55 17.71
N SER A 78 -5.21 1.26 16.42
CA SER A 78 -4.21 0.31 15.96
C SER A 78 -3.44 0.89 14.78
N SER A 79 -2.18 0.54 14.68
CA SER A 79 -1.34 0.93 13.55
C SER A 79 -0.45 -0.22 13.12
N VAL A 80 -0.12 -0.24 11.83
CA VAL A 80 0.88 -1.16 11.26
C VAL A 80 1.89 -0.33 10.49
N VAL A 81 3.16 -0.68 10.64
CA VAL A 81 4.26 -0.07 9.89
C VAL A 81 4.95 -1.18 9.11
N VAL A 82 5.01 -1.03 7.79
CA VAL A 82 5.69 -1.93 6.89
C VAL A 82 6.98 -1.27 6.44
N ASP A 83 8.11 -1.81 6.88
CA ASP A 83 9.44 -1.37 6.44
C ASP A 83 9.91 -2.24 5.28
N GLY A 84 10.51 -1.65 4.27
CA GLY A 84 11.00 -2.42 3.15
C GLY A 84 11.55 -1.58 2.01
N LYS A 85 11.53 -2.20 0.83
CA LYS A 85 11.94 -1.57 -0.42
C LYS A 85 10.78 -1.56 -1.40
N ILE A 86 10.60 -0.44 -2.08
CA ILE A 86 9.59 -0.32 -3.14
C ILE A 86 10.20 -0.79 -4.46
N LEU A 87 9.52 -1.72 -5.12
CA LEU A 87 9.97 -2.35 -6.36
C LEU A 87 8.86 -2.33 -7.41
N PRO A 88 9.21 -2.15 -8.69
CA PRO A 88 8.20 -2.22 -9.75
C PRO A 88 7.67 -3.65 -9.91
N VAL A 89 6.41 -3.76 -10.30
CA VAL A 89 5.76 -5.03 -10.61
C VAL A 89 5.65 -5.15 -12.13
N ASN A 90 6.32 -6.14 -12.71
CA ASN A 90 6.37 -6.35 -14.17
C ASN A 90 5.72 -7.66 -14.62
N ASP A 91 5.47 -8.59 -13.70
CA ASP A 91 4.82 -9.86 -14.02
C ASP A 91 3.32 -9.65 -14.28
N LEU A 92 2.85 -10.09 -15.46
CA LEU A 92 1.46 -9.90 -15.87
C LEU A 92 0.45 -10.58 -14.93
N LYS A 93 0.78 -11.72 -14.37
CA LYS A 93 -0.11 -12.42 -13.43
C LYS A 93 -0.24 -11.64 -12.12
N GLU A 94 0.87 -11.11 -11.65
CA GLU A 94 0.91 -10.28 -10.46
C GLU A 94 0.14 -8.98 -10.69
N ILE A 95 0.33 -8.33 -11.82
CA ILE A 95 -0.42 -7.12 -12.23
C ILE A 95 -1.92 -7.42 -12.27
N GLU A 96 -2.32 -8.54 -12.85
CA GLU A 96 -3.73 -8.95 -12.91
C GLU A 96 -4.35 -9.09 -11.51
N SER A 97 -3.64 -9.72 -10.59
CA SER A 97 -4.09 -9.86 -9.19
C SER A 97 -4.31 -8.50 -8.52
N VAL A 98 -3.41 -7.56 -8.75
CA VAL A 98 -3.51 -6.20 -8.21
C VAL A 98 -4.69 -5.43 -8.82
N VAL A 99 -4.83 -5.50 -10.14
CA VAL A 99 -5.94 -4.85 -10.86
C VAL A 99 -7.28 -5.40 -10.37
N LYS A 100 -7.39 -6.72 -10.24
CA LYS A 100 -8.59 -7.38 -9.74
C LYS A 100 -8.92 -6.93 -8.30
N ALA A 101 -7.92 -6.90 -7.42
CA ALA A 101 -8.11 -6.45 -6.03
C ALA A 101 -8.56 -4.99 -5.96
N ASN A 102 -7.99 -4.12 -6.79
CA ASN A 102 -8.42 -2.73 -6.87
C ASN A 102 -9.87 -2.60 -7.35
N MET A 103 -10.28 -3.39 -8.32
CA MET A 103 -11.68 -3.43 -8.78
C MET A 103 -12.63 -3.84 -7.67
N GLU A 104 -12.31 -4.91 -6.97
CA GLU A 104 -13.11 -5.39 -5.85
C GLU A 104 -13.22 -4.33 -4.74
N LYS A 105 -12.14 -3.66 -4.44
CA LYS A 105 -12.10 -2.56 -3.48
C LYS A 105 -13.02 -1.40 -3.88
N MET A 106 -13.11 -1.10 -5.19
CA MET A 106 -13.96 -0.05 -5.74
C MET A 106 -15.42 -0.50 -5.94
N GLY A 107 -15.75 -1.75 -5.64
CA GLY A 107 -17.10 -2.30 -5.84
C GLY A 107 -17.41 -2.63 -7.29
N LEU A 108 -16.40 -2.74 -8.16
CA LEU A 108 -16.58 -3.11 -9.56
C LEU A 108 -16.52 -4.63 -9.73
N ASP A 109 -17.30 -5.14 -10.68
CA ASP A 109 -17.30 -6.57 -11.00
C ASP A 109 -16.10 -6.91 -11.91
N PRO A 110 -15.13 -7.72 -11.43
CA PRO A 110 -13.97 -8.09 -12.24
C PRO A 110 -14.34 -8.84 -13.52
N THR A 111 -15.41 -9.65 -13.51
CA THR A 111 -15.83 -10.40 -14.70
C THR A 111 -16.21 -9.50 -15.85
N THR A 112 -16.66 -8.28 -15.57
CA THR A 112 -17.06 -7.31 -16.61
C THR A 112 -15.89 -6.46 -17.09
N TYR A 113 -14.99 -6.06 -16.19
CA TYR A 113 -14.02 -5.01 -16.47
C TYR A 113 -12.56 -5.46 -16.52
N LEU A 114 -12.23 -6.62 -15.96
CA LEU A 114 -10.83 -7.05 -15.79
C LEU A 114 -10.11 -7.19 -17.15
N GLU A 115 -10.73 -7.86 -18.11
CA GLU A 115 -10.13 -8.10 -19.42
C GLU A 115 -9.79 -6.78 -20.13
N LYS A 116 -10.73 -5.85 -20.12
CA LYS A 116 -10.53 -4.52 -20.71
C LYS A 116 -9.40 -3.76 -20.04
N ARG A 117 -9.36 -3.78 -18.71
CA ARG A 117 -8.34 -3.11 -17.93
C ARG A 117 -6.95 -3.72 -18.19
N MET A 118 -6.88 -5.04 -18.28
CA MET A 118 -5.62 -5.75 -18.58
C MET A 118 -5.15 -5.45 -20.01
N THR A 119 -6.07 -5.33 -20.97
CA THR A 119 -5.72 -4.93 -22.34
C THR A 119 -5.07 -3.55 -22.33
N MET A 120 -5.59 -2.60 -21.56
CA MET A 120 -5.00 -1.27 -21.43
C MET A 120 -3.60 -1.33 -20.80
N TYR A 121 -3.41 -2.11 -19.74
CA TYR A 121 -2.11 -2.29 -19.10
C TYR A 121 -1.08 -2.83 -20.08
N LYS A 122 -1.43 -3.85 -20.87
CA LYS A 122 -0.53 -4.43 -21.88
C LYS A 122 -0.12 -3.42 -22.93
N LYS A 123 -1.04 -2.56 -23.37
CA LYS A 123 -0.76 -1.51 -24.35
C LYS A 123 0.17 -0.43 -23.82
N THR A 124 0.14 -0.16 -22.51
CA THR A 124 0.88 0.95 -21.89
C THR A 124 2.11 0.52 -21.11
N MET A 125 2.41 -0.78 -21.03
CA MET A 125 3.55 -1.29 -20.26
C MET A 125 4.87 -0.65 -20.64
N ASP A 126 5.08 -0.40 -21.93
CA ASP A 126 6.31 0.20 -22.44
C ASP A 126 6.28 1.73 -22.43
N ASN A 127 5.15 2.33 -22.06
CA ASN A 127 5.05 3.78 -21.97
C ASN A 127 5.62 4.24 -20.61
N PRO A 128 6.74 5.00 -20.59
CA PRO A 128 7.35 5.44 -19.35
C PRO A 128 6.49 6.42 -18.55
N SER A 129 5.47 7.02 -19.18
CA SER A 129 4.58 7.98 -18.50
C SER A 129 3.30 7.33 -17.96
N ALA A 130 3.06 6.05 -18.23
CA ALA A 130 1.85 5.36 -17.79
C ALA A 130 1.89 5.03 -16.30
N LEU A 131 0.70 4.88 -15.72
CA LEU A 131 0.55 4.43 -14.34
C LEU A 131 1.25 3.10 -14.13
N LYS A 132 2.05 2.98 -13.09
CA LYS A 132 2.83 1.78 -12.77
C LYS A 132 2.41 1.23 -11.41
N ILE A 133 2.48 -0.09 -11.30
CA ILE A 133 2.23 -0.80 -10.05
C ILE A 133 3.57 -1.11 -9.39
N PHE A 134 3.62 -0.86 -8.08
CA PHE A 134 4.78 -1.14 -7.24
C PHE A 134 4.36 -2.03 -6.08
N LYS A 135 5.32 -2.76 -5.55
CA LYS A 135 5.15 -3.53 -4.32
C LYS A 135 6.19 -3.12 -3.29
N ILE A 136 5.85 -3.32 -2.04
CA ILE A 136 6.82 -3.17 -0.96
C ILE A 136 7.29 -4.56 -0.57
N GLU A 137 8.57 -4.84 -0.86
CA GLU A 137 9.25 -6.04 -0.35
C GLU A 137 9.60 -5.77 1.10
N SER A 138 8.81 -6.31 2.01
CA SER A 138 8.95 -6.01 3.43
C SER A 138 10.14 -6.70 4.07
N SER A 139 10.89 -5.96 4.88
CA SER A 139 11.91 -6.49 5.77
C SER A 139 11.35 -6.71 7.18
N GLN A 140 10.36 -5.91 7.56
CA GLN A 140 9.72 -6.00 8.87
C GLN A 140 8.31 -5.42 8.80
N ILE A 141 7.37 -6.07 9.49
CA ILE A 141 6.01 -5.58 9.67
C ILE A 141 5.74 -5.51 11.17
N GLY A 142 5.67 -4.30 11.69
CA GLY A 142 5.34 -4.03 13.08
C GLY A 142 3.92 -3.53 13.25
N GLY A 143 3.33 -3.77 14.40
CA GLY A 143 1.99 -3.27 14.70
C GLY A 143 1.81 -3.01 16.18
N LYS A 144 1.06 -1.96 16.48
CA LYS A 144 0.77 -1.52 17.85
C LYS A 144 -0.71 -1.22 17.99
N LYS A 145 -1.21 -1.42 19.22
CA LYS A 145 -2.54 -0.97 19.60
C LYS A 145 -2.49 -0.31 20.97
N MET A 146 -3.37 0.65 21.19
CA MET A 146 -3.46 1.36 22.45
C MET A 146 -4.90 1.65 22.79
N LYS A 147 -5.30 1.25 24.01
CA LYS A 147 -6.56 1.67 24.61
C LYS A 147 -6.41 3.06 25.21
N MET A 148 -7.33 3.94 24.87
CA MET A 148 -7.38 5.26 25.48
C MET A 148 -8.11 5.16 26.81
N LEU A 149 -7.49 5.72 27.86
CA LEU A 149 -8.13 5.82 29.16
C LEU A 149 -9.09 7.00 29.15
N ILE A 150 -10.38 6.69 29.09
CA ILE A 150 -11.43 7.72 29.10
C ILE A 150 -11.96 7.82 30.51
N GLY A 151 -12.00 9.04 31.04
CA GLY A 151 -12.68 9.31 32.30
C GLY A 151 -11.86 9.05 33.58
N SER A 152 -10.57 9.11 33.48
CA SER A 152 -9.72 9.17 34.66
C SER A 152 -9.62 10.58 35.22
#